data_e930568b3917e28e536714f3c29d141d
#
_entry.id   e930568b3917e28e536714f3c29d141d
#
_cell.length_a   1.000
_cell.length_b   1.000
_cell.length_c   1.000
_cell.angle_alpha   90.00
_cell.angle_beta   90.00
_cell.angle_gamma   90.00
#
_symmetry.space_group_name_H-M   'P 1'
#
loop_
_entity.id
_entity.type
_entity.pdbx_description
1 polymer ?
#
loop_
_entity_poly.entity_id
_entity_poly.type
_entity_poly.pdbx_seq_one_letter_code
_entity_poly.pdbx_strand_id
1 'polypeptide(L)'
;MKKYIVLTILFVLPLVVYLFFASGINHFAKLPVLTNDVYDISKISNTTFINKITILGFFGKNIKDKHGDALNLNQKIYKRFYKFNDFQFVMIQPDGTEELTNQLKNELKKGTNTDLVNWSFVTISDQNILDVFQSLKTDFNLDLNFGTPYVFIIDRDGK
;
A
#
# COMPACT_ATOMS: atom_id res chain seq x y z
N MET A 1 3.59 61.03 4.74
CA MET A 1 3.10 60.02 3.77
C MET A 1 3.93 58.75 3.74
N LYS A 2 5.25 58.81 3.52
CA LYS A 2 6.10 57.59 3.42
C LYS A 2 6.05 56.68 4.66
N LYS A 3 5.95 57.21 5.88
CA LYS A 3 5.91 56.41 7.13
C LYS A 3 4.65 55.53 7.20
N TYR A 4 3.51 56.04 6.79
CA TYR A 4 2.23 55.27 6.80
C TYR A 4 2.21 54.16 5.77
N ILE A 5 2.84 54.41 4.61
CA ILE A 5 2.96 53.39 3.54
C ILE A 5 3.82 52.23 4.06
N VAL A 6 4.98 52.54 4.66
CA VAL A 6 5.87 51.50 5.20
C VAL A 6 5.16 50.69 6.30
N LEU A 7 4.43 51.37 7.20
CA LEU A 7 3.72 50.70 8.27
C LEU A 7 2.61 49.79 7.73
N THR A 8 1.86 50.27 6.72
CA THR A 8 0.81 49.47 6.06
C THR A 8 1.39 48.24 5.41
N ILE A 9 2.48 48.37 4.65
CA ILE A 9 3.13 47.22 4.01
C ILE A 9 3.61 46.22 5.08
N LEU A 10 4.21 46.68 6.18
CA LEU A 10 4.73 45.81 7.23
C LEU A 10 3.62 44.93 7.87
N PHE A 11 2.41 45.45 8.02
CA PHE A 11 1.30 44.67 8.61
C PHE A 11 0.47 43.92 7.57
N VAL A 12 0.23 44.49 6.40
CA VAL A 12 -0.64 43.89 5.39
C VAL A 12 0.09 42.74 4.65
N LEU A 13 1.39 42.88 4.39
CA LEU A 13 2.14 41.85 3.68
C LEU A 13 2.14 40.49 4.39
N PRO A 14 2.43 40.39 5.70
CA PRO A 14 2.33 39.09 6.38
C PRO A 14 0.91 38.52 6.37
N LEU A 15 -0.11 39.37 6.47
CA LEU A 15 -1.50 38.91 6.42
C LEU A 15 -1.85 38.34 5.03
N VAL A 16 -1.44 39.02 3.95
CA VAL A 16 -1.66 38.55 2.58
C VAL A 16 -0.94 37.22 2.34
N VAL A 17 0.33 37.11 2.79
CA VAL A 17 1.09 35.87 2.69
C VAL A 17 0.42 34.73 3.48
N TYR A 18 -0.06 35.01 4.70
CA TYR A 18 -0.81 34.04 5.49
C TYR A 18 -2.08 33.57 4.78
N LEU A 19 -2.87 34.53 4.27
CA LEU A 19 -4.11 34.21 3.52
C LEU A 19 -3.81 33.41 2.24
N PHE A 20 -2.73 33.74 1.54
CA PHE A 20 -2.29 33.00 0.36
C PHE A 20 -1.97 31.53 0.67
N PHE A 21 -1.22 31.27 1.75
CA PHE A 21 -0.92 29.90 2.16
C PHE A 21 -2.13 29.19 2.79
N ALA A 22 -2.98 29.92 3.52
CA ALA A 22 -4.20 29.36 4.11
C ALA A 22 -5.27 29.03 3.05
N SER A 23 -5.30 29.79 1.94
CA SER A 23 -6.19 29.53 0.80
C SER A 23 -5.65 28.46 -0.15
N GLY A 24 -4.44 27.94 0.09
CA GLY A 24 -3.84 26.87 -0.71
C GLY A 24 -4.77 25.66 -0.74
N ILE A 25 -5.45 25.47 -1.88
CA ILE A 25 -6.24 24.26 -2.11
C ILE A 25 -5.22 23.13 -2.31
N ASN A 26 -5.12 22.26 -1.32
CA ASN A 26 -4.32 21.05 -1.46
C ASN A 26 -5.00 20.16 -2.48
N HIS A 27 -4.61 20.26 -3.73
CA HIS A 27 -4.94 19.30 -4.77
C HIS A 27 -4.12 18.02 -4.53
N PHE A 28 -4.53 17.23 -3.54
CA PHE A 28 -4.06 15.86 -3.50
C PHE A 28 -4.59 15.17 -4.75
N ALA A 29 -3.68 14.67 -5.58
CA ALA A 29 -4.06 13.84 -6.72
C ALA A 29 -4.83 12.62 -6.17
N LYS A 30 -6.12 12.55 -6.47
CA LYS A 30 -6.91 11.36 -6.18
C LYS A 30 -6.47 10.29 -7.17
N LEU A 31 -6.05 9.15 -6.66
CA LEU A 31 -5.78 7.99 -7.52
C LEU A 31 -7.08 7.59 -8.25
N PRO A 32 -7.02 7.28 -9.54
CA PRO A 32 -8.18 6.78 -10.24
C PRO A 32 -8.59 5.43 -9.64
N VAL A 33 -9.89 5.24 -9.42
CA VAL A 33 -10.45 3.95 -9.04
C VAL A 33 -10.52 3.09 -10.30
N LEU A 34 -9.80 1.96 -10.32
CA LEU A 34 -9.74 1.05 -11.47
C LEU A 34 -10.90 0.05 -11.44
N THR A 35 -11.30 -0.40 -10.26
CA THR A 35 -12.41 -1.33 -10.05
C THR A 35 -13.19 -0.99 -8.79
N ASN A 36 -14.47 -1.33 -8.76
CA ASN A 36 -15.32 -1.06 -7.59
C ASN A 36 -15.58 -2.29 -6.71
N ASP A 37 -15.21 -3.49 -7.18
CA ASP A 37 -15.51 -4.76 -6.52
C ASP A 37 -14.30 -5.69 -6.62
N VAL A 38 -13.35 -5.53 -5.70
CA VAL A 38 -12.24 -6.48 -5.54
C VAL A 38 -12.75 -7.69 -4.77
N TYR A 39 -12.43 -8.90 -5.24
CA TYR A 39 -12.79 -10.14 -4.55
C TYR A 39 -12.15 -10.20 -3.17
N ASP A 40 -12.96 -10.11 -2.13
CA ASP A 40 -12.46 -10.20 -0.74
C ASP A 40 -12.10 -11.64 -0.38
N ILE A 41 -10.90 -11.79 0.18
CA ILE A 41 -10.32 -13.10 0.51
C ILE A 41 -10.78 -13.68 1.85
N SER A 42 -11.71 -13.05 2.56
CA SER A 42 -12.21 -13.50 3.86
C SER A 42 -12.84 -14.90 3.83
N LYS A 43 -13.34 -15.34 2.67
CA LYS A 43 -13.92 -16.69 2.48
C LYS A 43 -12.85 -17.79 2.35
N ILE A 44 -11.63 -17.44 1.98
CA ILE A 44 -10.56 -18.37 1.65
C ILE A 44 -9.32 -18.19 2.54
N SER A 45 -9.34 -17.17 3.40
CA SER A 45 -8.28 -16.89 4.37
C SER A 45 -8.84 -16.19 5.60
N ASN A 46 -8.02 -16.04 6.63
CA ASN A 46 -8.36 -15.28 7.85
C ASN A 46 -8.14 -13.76 7.68
N THR A 47 -8.04 -13.27 6.45
CA THR A 47 -7.74 -11.87 6.12
C THR A 47 -8.87 -11.29 5.27
N THR A 48 -9.24 -10.04 5.52
CA THR A 48 -10.23 -9.29 4.71
C THR A 48 -9.63 -7.97 4.22
N PHE A 49 -10.10 -7.49 3.09
CA PHE A 49 -9.77 -6.15 2.58
C PHE A 49 -10.72 -5.08 3.12
N ILE A 50 -11.90 -5.46 3.56
CA ILE A 50 -12.94 -4.52 4.00
C ILE A 50 -12.52 -3.80 5.28
N ASN A 51 -12.80 -2.51 5.35
CA ASN A 51 -12.42 -1.59 6.43
C ASN A 51 -10.91 -1.44 6.63
N LYS A 52 -10.10 -1.82 5.64
CA LYS A 52 -8.64 -1.69 5.66
C LYS A 52 -8.14 -1.01 4.40
N ILE A 53 -7.10 -0.19 4.54
CA ILE A 53 -6.28 0.24 3.41
C ILE A 53 -5.24 -0.85 3.20
N THR A 54 -5.37 -1.58 2.12
CA THR A 54 -4.55 -2.76 1.84
C THR A 54 -3.57 -2.49 0.72
N ILE A 55 -2.30 -2.79 0.95
CA ILE A 55 -1.31 -2.95 -0.11
C ILE A 55 -1.27 -4.43 -0.47
N LEU A 56 -1.86 -4.76 -1.61
CA LEU A 56 -1.94 -6.12 -2.14
C LEU A 56 -0.81 -6.39 -3.11
N GLY A 57 -0.10 -7.49 -2.93
CA GLY A 57 0.94 -7.96 -3.84
C GLY A 57 0.83 -9.45 -4.11
N PHE A 58 1.41 -9.89 -5.22
CA PHE A 58 1.47 -11.30 -5.62
C PHE A 58 2.94 -11.70 -5.75
N PHE A 59 3.41 -12.50 -4.81
CA PHE A 59 4.83 -12.90 -4.78
C PHE A 59 5.13 -14.12 -5.64
N GLY A 60 4.10 -14.93 -5.94
CA GLY A 60 4.26 -16.13 -6.75
C GLY A 60 5.06 -17.24 -6.06
N LYS A 61 5.49 -18.24 -6.83
CA LYS A 61 6.24 -19.40 -6.33
C LYS A 61 7.70 -19.08 -6.01
N ASN A 62 8.26 -18.06 -6.67
CA ASN A 62 9.67 -17.68 -6.54
C ASN A 62 9.91 -16.66 -5.42
N ILE A 63 9.58 -17.01 -4.18
CA ILE A 63 9.67 -16.12 -3.00
C ILE A 63 11.10 -15.57 -2.82
N LYS A 64 12.15 -16.35 -3.14
CA LYS A 64 13.54 -15.89 -3.00
C LYS A 64 13.85 -14.68 -3.87
N ASP A 65 13.30 -14.62 -5.07
CA ASP A 65 13.52 -13.50 -6.00
C ASP A 65 12.79 -12.23 -5.53
N LYS A 66 11.79 -12.38 -4.64
CA LYS A 66 11.01 -11.27 -4.07
C LYS A 66 11.61 -10.64 -2.82
N HIS A 67 12.75 -11.14 -2.33
CA HIS A 67 13.39 -10.62 -1.13
C HIS A 67 13.71 -9.12 -1.23
N GLY A 68 14.30 -8.67 -2.34
CA GLY A 68 14.60 -7.27 -2.58
C GLY A 68 13.35 -6.38 -2.64
N ASP A 69 12.31 -6.86 -3.33
CA ASP A 69 11.02 -6.16 -3.43
C ASP A 69 10.37 -6.03 -2.06
N ALA A 70 10.35 -7.11 -1.28
CA ALA A 70 9.80 -7.12 0.08
C ALA A 70 10.55 -6.17 1.02
N LEU A 71 11.89 -6.14 0.97
CA LEU A 71 12.69 -5.18 1.73
C LEU A 71 12.37 -3.73 1.33
N ASN A 72 12.27 -3.45 0.05
CA ASN A 72 11.92 -2.12 -0.46
C ASN A 72 10.53 -1.69 0.00
N LEU A 73 9.53 -2.56 -0.11
CA LEU A 73 8.18 -2.31 0.38
C LEU A 73 8.16 -2.04 1.88
N ASN A 74 8.91 -2.82 2.66
CA ASN A 74 9.03 -2.61 4.09
C ASN A 74 9.61 -1.22 4.41
N GLN A 75 10.78 -0.90 3.85
CA GLN A 75 11.49 0.34 4.17
C GLN A 75 10.76 1.60 3.68
N LYS A 76 10.17 1.55 2.48
CA LYS A 76 9.58 2.73 1.84
C LYS A 76 8.15 3.00 2.27
N ILE A 77 7.37 1.93 2.52
CA ILE A 77 5.94 2.06 2.78
C ILE A 77 5.58 1.52 4.17
N TYR A 78 5.78 0.22 4.42
CA TYR A 78 5.30 -0.43 5.64
C TYR A 78 5.78 0.28 6.91
N LYS A 79 7.06 0.58 7.02
CA LYS A 79 7.68 1.25 8.17
C LYS A 79 7.07 2.61 8.49
N ARG A 80 6.45 3.26 7.52
CA ARG A 80 5.79 4.57 7.71
C ARG A 80 4.36 4.44 8.21
N PHE A 81 3.66 3.36 7.82
CA PHE A 81 2.22 3.23 8.00
C PHE A 81 1.80 2.08 8.92
N TYR A 82 2.70 1.17 9.33
CA TYR A 82 2.35 -0.03 10.10
C TYR A 82 1.68 0.23 11.45
N LYS A 83 1.80 1.46 11.99
CA LYS A 83 1.16 1.85 13.25
C LYS A 83 -0.33 2.23 13.11
N PHE A 84 -0.81 2.40 11.89
CA PHE A 84 -2.21 2.68 11.65
C PHE A 84 -3.01 1.38 11.69
N ASN A 85 -4.07 1.36 12.51
CA ASN A 85 -4.90 0.17 12.70
C ASN A 85 -5.62 -0.28 11.43
N ASP A 86 -5.92 0.66 10.54
CA ASP A 86 -6.67 0.43 9.30
C ASP A 86 -5.76 0.16 8.11
N PHE A 87 -4.46 0.01 8.33
CA PHE A 87 -3.48 -0.24 7.28
C PHE A 87 -2.93 -1.66 7.37
N GLN A 88 -2.81 -2.33 6.23
CA GLN A 88 -2.22 -3.66 6.15
C GLN A 88 -1.51 -3.91 4.83
N PHE A 89 -0.57 -4.85 4.85
CA PHE A 89 0.00 -5.50 3.69
C PHE A 89 -0.56 -6.91 3.58
N VAL A 90 -0.94 -7.30 2.37
CA VAL A 90 -1.36 -8.67 2.06
C VAL A 90 -0.58 -9.15 0.85
N MET A 91 0.28 -10.14 1.05
CA MET A 91 1.04 -10.78 -0.02
C MET A 91 0.46 -12.15 -0.29
N ILE A 92 -0.10 -12.30 -1.48
CA ILE A 92 -0.71 -13.56 -1.94
C ILE A 92 0.35 -14.39 -2.63
N GLN A 93 0.32 -15.69 -2.36
CA GLN A 93 1.25 -16.65 -2.93
C GLN A 93 0.61 -18.05 -3.05
N PRO A 94 1.11 -18.89 -3.96
CA PRO A 94 0.61 -20.25 -4.15
C PRO A 94 0.88 -21.17 -2.95
N ASP A 95 0.04 -22.18 -2.80
CA ASP A 95 0.23 -23.28 -1.87
C ASP A 95 1.63 -23.92 -2.06
N GLY A 96 2.24 -24.38 -0.95
CA GLY A 96 3.56 -24.99 -0.95
C GLY A 96 4.73 -24.00 -0.85
N THR A 97 4.47 -22.71 -0.63
CA THR A 97 5.50 -21.68 -0.45
C THR A 97 5.73 -21.27 1.01
N GLU A 98 5.08 -21.94 1.97
CA GLU A 98 5.02 -21.55 3.38
C GLU A 98 6.39 -21.49 4.03
N GLU A 99 7.27 -22.48 3.75
CA GLU A 99 8.61 -22.53 4.32
C GLU A 99 9.46 -21.34 3.85
N LEU A 100 9.47 -21.06 2.54
CA LEU A 100 10.18 -19.93 1.96
C LEU A 100 9.64 -18.60 2.47
N THR A 101 8.32 -18.53 2.67
CA THR A 101 7.66 -17.35 3.25
C THR A 101 8.11 -17.12 4.69
N ASN A 102 8.21 -18.17 5.49
CA ASN A 102 8.68 -18.05 6.88
C ASN A 102 10.15 -17.59 6.94
N GLN A 103 10.98 -18.06 6.02
CA GLN A 103 12.36 -17.58 5.86
C GLN A 103 12.36 -16.08 5.54
N LEU A 104 11.60 -15.65 4.54
CA LEU A 104 11.46 -14.25 4.17
C LEU A 104 10.96 -13.37 5.32
N LYS A 105 9.94 -13.81 6.07
CA LYS A 105 9.46 -13.10 7.28
C LYS A 105 10.56 -12.88 8.30
N ASN A 106 11.37 -13.90 8.55
CA ASN A 106 12.47 -13.81 9.51
C ASN A 106 13.56 -12.84 9.05
N GLU A 107 13.88 -12.85 7.76
CA GLU A 107 14.84 -11.94 7.15
C GLU A 107 14.33 -10.49 7.18
N LEU A 108 13.06 -10.26 6.85
CA LEU A 108 12.43 -8.95 6.95
C LEU A 108 12.48 -8.40 8.36
N LYS A 109 12.10 -9.19 9.38
CA LYS A 109 12.15 -8.77 10.78
C LYS A 109 13.57 -8.39 11.21
N LYS A 110 14.56 -9.22 10.86
CA LYS A 110 15.97 -8.96 11.20
C LYS A 110 16.54 -7.76 10.45
N GLY A 111 16.30 -7.68 9.15
CA GLY A 111 16.89 -6.65 8.28
C GLY A 111 16.30 -5.26 8.44
N THR A 112 15.05 -5.16 8.90
CA THR A 112 14.33 -3.88 8.98
C THR A 112 14.06 -3.40 10.39
N ASN A 113 14.23 -4.27 11.38
CA ASN A 113 13.86 -4.04 12.78
C ASN A 113 12.41 -3.53 12.93
N THR A 114 11.50 -4.09 12.12
CA THR A 114 10.06 -3.79 12.16
C THR A 114 9.27 -5.02 12.58
N ASP A 115 8.23 -4.77 13.37
CA ASP A 115 7.22 -5.79 13.62
C ASP A 115 6.32 -5.92 12.38
N LEU A 116 6.05 -7.15 11.94
CA LEU A 116 5.22 -7.46 10.78
C LEU A 116 3.75 -7.74 11.17
N VAL A 117 3.23 -7.10 12.23
CA VAL A 117 1.86 -7.31 12.75
C VAL A 117 0.81 -7.08 11.66
N ASN A 118 0.96 -6.01 10.88
CA ASN A 118 0.03 -5.65 9.81
C ASN A 118 0.51 -6.15 8.42
N TRP A 119 1.37 -7.15 8.38
CA TRP A 119 1.83 -7.75 7.13
C TRP A 119 1.45 -9.23 7.08
N SER A 120 0.38 -9.51 6.36
CA SER A 120 -0.11 -10.87 6.14
C SER A 120 0.47 -11.47 4.88
N PHE A 121 0.90 -12.71 4.98
CA PHE A 121 1.26 -13.56 3.85
C PHE A 121 0.21 -14.65 3.74
N VAL A 122 -0.52 -14.65 2.65
CA VAL A 122 -1.69 -15.50 2.46
C VAL A 122 -1.39 -16.52 1.37
N THR A 123 -1.40 -17.79 1.75
CA THR A 123 -1.18 -18.91 0.85
C THR A 123 -2.53 -19.47 0.42
N ILE A 124 -2.79 -19.51 -0.88
CA ILE A 124 -4.05 -19.98 -1.47
C ILE A 124 -3.79 -20.72 -2.77
N SER A 125 -4.78 -21.49 -3.22
CA SER A 125 -4.70 -22.26 -4.47
C SER A 125 -4.48 -21.36 -5.69
N ASP A 126 -3.84 -21.92 -6.71
CA ASP A 126 -3.55 -21.22 -7.98
C ASP A 126 -4.84 -20.63 -8.59
N GLN A 127 -5.98 -21.33 -8.52
CA GLN A 127 -7.26 -20.83 -9.02
C GLN A 127 -7.74 -19.59 -8.23
N ASN A 128 -7.67 -19.62 -6.90
CA ASN A 128 -8.06 -18.50 -6.08
C ASN A 128 -7.17 -17.27 -6.32
N ILE A 129 -5.88 -17.46 -6.62
CA ILE A 129 -4.97 -16.36 -7.00
C ILE A 129 -5.47 -15.70 -8.29
N LEU A 130 -5.83 -16.51 -9.29
CA LEU A 130 -6.34 -16.00 -10.56
C LEU A 130 -7.67 -15.24 -10.36
N ASP A 131 -8.59 -15.77 -9.54
CA ASP A 131 -9.89 -15.14 -9.28
C ASP A 131 -9.70 -13.76 -8.59
N VAL A 132 -8.81 -13.68 -7.59
CA VAL A 132 -8.49 -12.41 -6.93
C VAL A 132 -7.84 -11.44 -7.92
N PHE A 133 -6.86 -11.90 -8.70
CA PHE A 133 -6.16 -11.04 -9.64
C PHE A 133 -7.08 -10.50 -10.75
N GLN A 134 -7.95 -11.36 -11.30
CA GLN A 134 -8.93 -10.96 -12.32
C GLN A 134 -9.93 -9.93 -11.79
N SER A 135 -10.28 -10.00 -10.50
CA SER A 135 -11.19 -9.04 -9.88
C SER A 135 -10.61 -7.60 -9.85
N LEU A 136 -9.29 -7.44 -9.94
CA LEU A 136 -8.62 -6.14 -9.99
C LEU A 136 -8.86 -5.41 -11.33
N LYS A 137 -9.28 -6.12 -12.38
CA LYS A 137 -9.56 -5.57 -13.72
C LYS A 137 -8.44 -4.68 -14.25
N THR A 138 -7.21 -5.13 -14.07
CA THR A 138 -5.99 -4.43 -14.48
C THR A 138 -5.50 -4.93 -15.83
N ASP A 139 -4.75 -4.08 -16.56
CA ASP A 139 -4.07 -4.45 -17.81
C ASP A 139 -2.76 -5.23 -17.57
N PHE A 140 -2.34 -5.38 -16.30
CA PHE A 140 -1.16 -6.16 -15.94
C PHE A 140 -1.48 -7.66 -15.95
N ASN A 141 -0.40 -8.47 -15.98
CA ASN A 141 -0.52 -9.93 -15.96
C ASN A 141 0.36 -10.50 -14.84
N LEU A 142 -0.05 -11.67 -14.34
CA LEU A 142 0.82 -12.51 -13.52
C LEU A 142 1.79 -13.28 -14.43
N ASP A 143 2.99 -13.53 -13.92
CA ASP A 143 3.94 -14.41 -14.57
C ASP A 143 3.52 -15.91 -14.44
N LEU A 144 4.30 -16.81 -15.03
CA LEU A 144 4.05 -18.26 -14.97
C LEU A 144 4.10 -18.83 -13.54
N ASN A 145 4.64 -18.08 -12.60
CA ASN A 145 4.76 -18.45 -11.19
C ASN A 145 3.74 -17.73 -10.31
N PHE A 146 2.72 -17.06 -10.89
CA PHE A 146 1.71 -16.28 -10.19
C PHE A 146 2.27 -15.04 -9.46
N GLY A 147 3.42 -14.53 -9.90
CA GLY A 147 4.03 -13.30 -9.37
C GLY A 147 3.81 -12.10 -10.27
N THR A 148 3.91 -10.90 -9.69
CA THR A 148 3.98 -9.64 -10.44
C THR A 148 4.90 -8.66 -9.71
N PRO A 149 5.58 -7.74 -10.43
CA PRO A 149 6.37 -6.68 -9.80
C PRO A 149 5.51 -5.54 -9.26
N TYR A 150 4.21 -5.55 -9.53
CA TYR A 150 3.29 -4.48 -9.13
C TYR A 150 2.61 -4.79 -7.80
N VAL A 151 2.25 -3.73 -7.07
CA VAL A 151 1.36 -3.78 -5.92
C VAL A 151 0.12 -2.94 -6.21
N PHE A 152 -0.99 -3.35 -5.62
CA PHE A 152 -2.29 -2.71 -5.79
C PHE A 152 -2.72 -2.10 -4.46
N ILE A 153 -3.35 -0.95 -4.51
CA ILE A 153 -3.91 -0.28 -3.32
C ILE A 153 -5.41 -0.53 -3.33
N ILE A 154 -5.90 -1.18 -2.29
CA ILE A 154 -7.33 -1.39 -2.08
C ILE A 154 -7.75 -0.48 -0.93
N ASP A 155 -8.78 0.32 -1.15
CA ASP A 155 -9.33 1.20 -0.14
C ASP A 155 -10.21 0.45 0.88
N ARG A 156 -10.78 1.18 1.83
CA ARG A 156 -11.64 0.59 2.88
C ARG A 156 -12.95 0.01 2.36
N ASP A 157 -13.39 0.44 1.19
CA ASP A 157 -14.63 -0.01 0.55
C ASP A 157 -14.40 -1.22 -0.36
N GLY A 158 -13.15 -1.69 -0.49
CA GLY A 158 -12.80 -2.80 -1.37
C GLY A 158 -12.66 -2.40 -2.85
N LYS A 159 -12.21 -1.17 -3.10
CA LYS A 159 -12.04 -0.60 -4.44
C LYS A 159 -10.57 -0.44 -4.78
#